data_336021a19defd78fa061dc2ee1642cfd
#
_entry.id   336021a19defd78fa061dc2ee1642cfd
#
_cell.length_a   1.000
_cell.length_b   1.000
_cell.length_c   1.000
_cell.angle_alpha   90.00
_cell.angle_beta   90.00
_cell.angle_gamma   90.00
#
_symmetry.space_group_name_H-M   'P 1'
#
loop_
_entity.id
_entity.type
_entity.pdbx_description
1 polymer ?
#
loop_
_entity_poly.entity_id
_entity_poly.type
_entity_poly.pdbx_seq_one_letter_code
_entity_poly.pdbx_strand_id
1 'polypeptide(L)'
;MGLITSASTSPTDWKYVQGNWGTADPNTLMNGIGNEKHEIRVHIRSFYGVPQGETVNDLSFVFRNADGSKVGRSADGSDIYYPVYQAGELAIAFLNPADQTILQQNDALPIEVASSDSASLTLLLNGTQVAQGNGKSLAYNYTAGAPGNYTFRLVADNGTSVKEDSVRLTVRGPINVQNPPVGIEEGINYLSDTSAVLALYAPNKSFVYAIGDFSEWLPKAEYFMNQSTDGNLWWVQLNGLSPGEEYAYQYQVDGVLTIGDPYCDKVLDPWNDSFISDDVYPNLKAYPTQANGIVSVLQTAQMPYTWQSNNYTRPDQSELYIYELLIRDFVAAHDYKTVIDSLDYLQELGINAIELMPIM
;
A
#
# COMPACT_ATOMS: atom_id res chain seq x y z
N MET A 1 -2.06 -24.06 -0.89
CA MET A 1 -0.66 -23.81 -1.26
C MET A 1 -0.24 -24.72 -2.43
N GLY A 2 0.65 -24.27 -3.29
CA GLY A 2 1.12 -24.99 -4.48
C GLY A 2 2.54 -24.59 -4.85
N LEU A 3 2.97 -25.00 -6.04
CA LEU A 3 4.30 -24.72 -6.55
C LEU A 3 4.25 -24.17 -7.96
N ILE A 4 5.16 -23.29 -8.30
CA ILE A 4 5.58 -23.03 -9.67
C ILE A 4 6.85 -23.85 -9.91
N THR A 5 6.85 -24.66 -10.97
CA THR A 5 7.96 -25.57 -11.26
C THR A 5 8.42 -25.42 -12.70
N SER A 6 9.47 -26.14 -13.09
CA SER A 6 9.92 -26.22 -14.50
C SER A 6 8.85 -26.81 -15.44
N ALA A 7 7.81 -27.46 -14.92
CA ALA A 7 6.66 -27.96 -15.68
C ALA A 7 5.48 -26.96 -15.77
N SER A 8 5.56 -25.82 -15.07
CA SER A 8 4.54 -24.78 -15.16
C SER A 8 4.59 -24.05 -16.49
N THR A 9 3.44 -23.80 -17.09
CA THR A 9 3.30 -23.14 -18.41
C THR A 9 3.13 -21.63 -18.31
N SER A 10 2.89 -21.11 -17.10
CA SER A 10 2.81 -19.69 -16.80
C SER A 10 3.22 -19.43 -15.35
N PRO A 11 3.51 -18.15 -14.97
CA PRO A 11 3.81 -17.78 -13.57
C PRO A 11 2.70 -18.06 -12.58
N THR A 12 1.48 -18.30 -13.06
CA THR A 12 0.29 -18.61 -12.24
C THR A 12 -0.20 -20.06 -12.38
N ASP A 13 0.54 -20.89 -13.12
CA ASP A 13 0.19 -22.31 -13.33
C ASP A 13 0.70 -23.16 -12.16
N TRP A 14 -0.09 -23.20 -11.09
CA TRP A 14 0.24 -23.95 -9.88
C TRP A 14 0.28 -25.47 -10.12
N LYS A 15 1.37 -26.07 -9.75
CA LYS A 15 1.54 -27.52 -9.73
C LYS A 15 1.49 -28.07 -8.29
N TYR A 16 1.21 -29.35 -8.15
CA TYR A 16 1.25 -30.10 -6.89
C TYR A 16 0.47 -29.43 -5.75
N VAL A 17 -0.72 -28.90 -6.04
CA VAL A 17 -1.53 -28.16 -5.08
C VAL A 17 -1.87 -29.03 -3.87
N GLN A 18 -1.62 -28.49 -2.68
CA GLN A 18 -1.99 -29.05 -1.40
C GLN A 18 -3.09 -28.20 -0.74
N GLY A 19 -4.07 -28.88 -0.15
CA GLY A 19 -5.24 -28.26 0.44
C GLY A 19 -6.40 -28.13 -0.56
N ASN A 20 -7.61 -28.23 -0.02
CA ASN A 20 -8.84 -28.08 -0.79
C ASN A 20 -9.37 -26.65 -0.64
N TRP A 21 -9.51 -25.95 -1.75
CA TRP A 21 -10.05 -24.60 -1.73
C TRP A 21 -11.47 -24.58 -1.14
N GLY A 22 -11.71 -23.66 -0.22
CA GLY A 22 -13.02 -23.50 0.41
C GLY A 22 -13.23 -24.32 1.69
N THR A 23 -12.31 -25.24 2.06
CA THR A 23 -12.39 -26.03 3.29
C THR A 23 -11.15 -25.89 4.15
N ALA A 24 -11.28 -26.11 5.47
CA ALA A 24 -10.12 -26.25 6.34
C ALA A 24 -9.51 -27.65 6.12
N ASP A 25 -8.32 -27.71 5.53
CA ASP A 25 -7.60 -28.95 5.26
C ASP A 25 -6.52 -29.18 6.32
N PRO A 26 -6.56 -30.31 7.08
CA PRO A 26 -5.59 -30.56 8.13
C PRO A 26 -4.15 -30.65 7.61
N ASN A 27 -3.91 -31.02 6.35
CA ASN A 27 -2.57 -31.12 5.78
C ASN A 27 -1.89 -29.76 5.58
N THR A 28 -2.68 -28.69 5.54
CA THR A 28 -2.20 -27.31 5.35
C THR A 28 -2.48 -26.42 6.57
N LEU A 29 -2.89 -27.02 7.69
CA LEU A 29 -3.16 -26.32 8.93
C LEU A 29 -1.85 -25.78 9.51
N MET A 30 -1.84 -24.48 9.80
CA MET A 30 -0.71 -23.82 10.46
C MET A 30 -0.93 -23.78 11.98
N ASN A 31 0.14 -23.97 12.74
CA ASN A 31 0.12 -23.90 14.20
C ASN A 31 0.33 -22.47 14.66
N GLY A 32 -0.48 -21.98 15.59
CA GLY A 32 -0.23 -20.69 16.23
C GLY A 32 1.01 -20.74 17.12
N ILE A 33 1.92 -19.80 16.96
CA ILE A 33 3.17 -19.70 17.73
C ILE A 33 3.23 -18.45 18.61
N GLY A 34 2.09 -17.78 18.82
CA GLY A 34 1.96 -16.55 19.60
C GLY A 34 2.12 -15.28 18.74
N ASN A 35 1.76 -14.13 19.32
CA ASN A 35 1.84 -12.82 18.66
C ASN A 35 1.18 -12.77 17.27
N GLU A 36 0.01 -13.42 17.13
CA GLU A 36 -0.74 -13.55 15.87
C GLU A 36 0.01 -14.26 14.73
N LYS A 37 1.16 -14.88 15.02
CA LYS A 37 1.95 -15.63 14.06
C LYS A 37 1.53 -17.10 14.01
N HIS A 38 1.57 -17.65 12.79
CA HIS A 38 1.27 -19.04 12.52
C HIS A 38 2.41 -19.68 11.71
N GLU A 39 2.71 -20.94 11.98
CA GLU A 39 3.81 -21.68 11.36
C GLU A 39 3.35 -23.03 10.81
N ILE A 40 3.83 -23.38 9.63
CA ILE A 40 3.85 -24.75 9.11
C ILE A 40 5.28 -25.06 8.62
N ARG A 41 5.78 -26.24 8.98
CA ARG A 41 7.11 -26.72 8.51
C ARG A 41 6.91 -27.89 7.58
N VAL A 42 7.39 -27.75 6.35
CA VAL A 42 7.27 -28.77 5.32
C VAL A 42 8.61 -29.02 4.63
N HIS A 43 8.86 -30.27 4.27
CA HIS A 43 9.94 -30.58 3.36
C HIS A 43 9.36 -30.57 1.93
N ILE A 44 9.74 -29.58 1.12
CA ILE A 44 9.08 -29.23 -0.14
C ILE A 44 8.83 -30.47 -1.01
N ARG A 45 9.87 -31.23 -1.40
CA ARG A 45 9.71 -32.33 -2.34
C ARG A 45 8.79 -33.45 -1.83
N SER A 46 8.91 -33.82 -0.56
CA SER A 46 8.07 -34.90 0.00
C SER A 46 6.65 -34.44 0.30
N PHE A 47 6.48 -33.20 0.75
CA PHE A 47 5.15 -32.67 1.07
C PHE A 47 4.29 -32.47 -0.20
N TYR A 48 4.90 -31.93 -1.24
CA TYR A 48 4.19 -31.71 -2.51
C TYR A 48 4.24 -32.91 -3.45
N GLY A 49 5.08 -33.91 -3.20
CA GLY A 49 5.24 -35.07 -4.09
C GLY A 49 5.96 -34.76 -5.40
N VAL A 50 6.89 -33.80 -5.39
CA VAL A 50 7.59 -33.37 -6.60
C VAL A 50 8.55 -34.43 -7.10
N PRO A 51 8.49 -34.85 -8.39
CA PRO A 51 9.40 -35.83 -8.96
C PRO A 51 10.87 -35.41 -8.89
N GLN A 52 11.76 -36.43 -8.79
CA GLN A 52 13.19 -36.17 -8.85
C GLN A 52 13.56 -35.62 -10.24
N GLY A 53 14.31 -34.53 -10.30
CA GLY A 53 14.70 -33.87 -11.55
C GLY A 53 13.82 -32.71 -11.97
N GLU A 54 12.64 -32.54 -11.39
CA GLU A 54 11.84 -31.33 -11.61
C GLU A 54 12.30 -30.20 -10.68
N THR A 55 12.52 -29.02 -11.27
CA THR A 55 12.95 -27.84 -10.53
C THR A 55 11.73 -27.12 -9.94
N VAL A 56 11.78 -26.81 -8.64
CA VAL A 56 10.79 -25.96 -7.97
C VAL A 56 11.30 -24.53 -8.03
N ASN A 57 10.55 -23.64 -8.66
CA ASN A 57 10.91 -22.24 -8.83
C ASN A 57 10.34 -21.37 -7.70
N ASP A 58 9.03 -21.53 -7.40
CA ASP A 58 8.36 -20.77 -6.34
C ASP A 58 7.43 -21.65 -5.50
N LEU A 59 7.30 -21.29 -4.23
CA LEU A 59 6.18 -21.67 -3.39
C LEU A 59 5.03 -20.68 -3.61
N SER A 60 3.82 -21.20 -3.75
CA SER A 60 2.64 -20.39 -4.03
C SER A 60 1.61 -20.53 -2.93
N PHE A 61 1.12 -19.40 -2.40
CA PHE A 61 0.25 -19.38 -1.23
C PHE A 61 -0.97 -18.50 -1.43
N VAL A 62 -2.08 -18.96 -0.85
CA VAL A 62 -3.19 -18.12 -0.41
C VAL A 62 -3.52 -18.58 1.00
N PHE A 63 -3.51 -17.69 1.96
CA PHE A 63 -3.86 -18.00 3.34
C PHE A 63 -5.33 -17.73 3.59
N ARG A 64 -5.93 -18.46 4.51
CA ARG A 64 -7.31 -18.23 4.95
C ARG A 64 -7.52 -18.72 6.37
N ASN A 65 -8.49 -18.15 7.09
CA ASN A 65 -8.99 -18.73 8.32
C ASN A 65 -9.92 -19.92 8.04
N ALA A 66 -10.28 -20.68 9.09
CA ALA A 66 -11.02 -21.94 8.94
C ALA A 66 -12.39 -21.78 8.26
N ASP A 67 -13.13 -20.71 8.56
CA ASP A 67 -14.45 -20.42 8.00
C ASP A 67 -14.40 -19.66 6.64
N GLY A 68 -13.21 -19.24 6.19
CA GLY A 68 -13.01 -18.53 4.94
C GLY A 68 -13.44 -17.07 4.92
N SER A 69 -13.83 -16.51 6.05
CA SER A 69 -14.22 -15.08 6.17
C SER A 69 -13.05 -14.12 6.01
N LYS A 70 -11.81 -14.63 6.20
CA LYS A 70 -10.58 -13.86 5.99
C LYS A 70 -9.65 -14.62 5.04
N VAL A 71 -9.17 -13.91 4.02
CA VAL A 71 -8.22 -14.43 3.02
C VAL A 71 -7.01 -13.51 2.97
N GLY A 72 -5.81 -14.10 3.12
CA GLY A 72 -4.53 -13.39 2.99
C GLY A 72 -3.92 -13.65 1.62
N ARG A 73 -3.70 -12.57 0.88
CA ARG A 73 -3.06 -12.54 -0.44
C ARG A 73 -1.93 -11.51 -0.43
N SER A 74 -1.24 -11.38 -1.54
CA SER A 74 -0.32 -10.27 -1.78
C SER A 74 -1.05 -8.92 -1.72
N ALA A 75 -0.33 -7.83 -1.54
CA ALA A 75 -0.87 -6.50 -1.39
C ALA A 75 -1.71 -6.03 -2.59
N ASP A 76 -1.35 -6.48 -3.80
CA ASP A 76 -2.07 -6.25 -5.06
C ASP A 76 -3.27 -7.18 -5.27
N GLY A 77 -3.62 -8.00 -4.27
CA GLY A 77 -4.70 -8.99 -4.36
C GLY A 77 -4.32 -10.28 -5.08
N SER A 78 -3.11 -10.38 -5.65
CA SER A 78 -2.59 -11.59 -6.28
C SER A 78 -2.26 -12.69 -5.26
N ASP A 79 -1.98 -13.88 -5.75
CA ASP A 79 -1.45 -14.96 -4.91
C ASP A 79 -0.04 -14.61 -4.43
N ILE A 80 0.37 -15.15 -3.29
CA ILE A 80 1.69 -14.92 -2.71
C ILE A 80 2.67 -15.93 -3.31
N TYR A 81 3.76 -15.45 -3.89
CA TYR A 81 4.84 -16.28 -4.43
C TYR A 81 6.13 -16.05 -3.66
N TYR A 82 6.82 -17.13 -3.33
CA TYR A 82 8.10 -17.07 -2.65
C TYR A 82 9.13 -17.94 -3.39
N PRO A 83 10.24 -17.35 -3.88
CA PRO A 83 11.21 -18.06 -4.70
C PRO A 83 11.91 -19.18 -3.93
N VAL A 84 12.13 -20.31 -4.60
CA VAL A 84 12.89 -21.45 -4.09
C VAL A 84 14.25 -21.49 -4.75
N TYR A 85 15.27 -21.17 -3.98
CA TYR A 85 16.65 -21.18 -4.44
C TYR A 85 17.17 -22.60 -4.63
N GLN A 86 17.90 -22.84 -5.69
CA GLN A 86 18.44 -24.16 -5.99
C GLN A 86 19.65 -24.48 -5.09
N ALA A 87 19.94 -25.77 -4.92
CA ALA A 87 21.11 -26.20 -4.14
C ALA A 87 22.41 -25.64 -4.77
N GLY A 88 23.24 -25.01 -3.94
CA GLY A 88 24.49 -24.34 -4.37
C GLY A 88 24.30 -22.89 -4.84
N GLU A 89 23.08 -22.38 -4.90
CA GLU A 89 22.81 -20.97 -5.18
C GLU A 89 22.86 -20.17 -3.87
N LEU A 90 23.69 -19.13 -3.84
CA LEU A 90 23.75 -18.23 -2.69
C LEU A 90 22.51 -17.34 -2.69
N ALA A 91 21.70 -17.48 -1.63
CA ALA A 91 20.56 -16.61 -1.34
C ALA A 91 20.74 -16.00 0.05
N ILE A 92 20.23 -14.79 0.23
CA ILE A 92 20.29 -14.06 1.50
C ILE A 92 18.97 -13.39 1.78
N ALA A 93 18.69 -13.14 3.06
CA ALA A 93 17.51 -12.39 3.48
C ALA A 93 17.72 -11.72 4.83
N PHE A 94 17.07 -10.59 5.05
CA PHE A 94 16.79 -10.10 6.38
C PHE A 94 15.61 -10.91 6.97
N LEU A 95 15.84 -11.53 8.12
CA LEU A 95 14.78 -12.20 8.89
C LEU A 95 14.07 -11.21 9.80
N ASN A 96 14.78 -10.20 10.25
CA ASN A 96 14.31 -9.07 11.05
C ASN A 96 15.27 -7.87 10.85
N PRO A 97 14.75 -6.65 10.68
CA PRO A 97 13.35 -6.25 10.57
C PRO A 97 12.77 -6.45 9.16
N ALA A 98 11.46 -6.21 9.04
CA ALA A 98 10.85 -5.98 7.75
C ALA A 98 11.31 -4.63 7.16
N ASP A 99 11.29 -4.50 5.83
CA ASP A 99 11.55 -3.22 5.16
C ASP A 99 10.54 -2.16 5.63
N GLN A 100 10.99 -0.91 5.73
CA GLN A 100 10.21 0.26 6.18
C GLN A 100 9.71 0.18 7.64
N THR A 101 10.37 -0.59 8.51
CA THR A 101 10.09 -0.59 9.95
C THR A 101 10.32 0.81 10.55
N ILE A 102 9.35 1.29 11.35
CA ILE A 102 9.43 2.59 12.04
C ILE A 102 9.75 2.34 13.51
N LEU A 103 10.75 3.05 14.01
CA LEU A 103 11.24 3.01 15.40
C LEU A 103 11.11 4.39 16.05
N GLN A 104 11.04 4.40 17.36
CA GLN A 104 11.30 5.60 18.15
C GLN A 104 12.78 5.67 18.52
N GLN A 105 13.30 6.88 18.71
CA GLN A 105 14.68 7.05 19.22
C GLN A 105 14.90 6.25 20.50
N ASN A 106 16.03 5.58 20.58
CA ASN A 106 16.47 4.67 21.64
C ASN A 106 15.77 3.30 21.68
N ASP A 107 14.85 2.99 20.77
CA ASP A 107 14.33 1.63 20.63
C ASP A 107 15.47 0.66 20.29
N ALA A 108 15.43 -0.52 20.91
CA ALA A 108 16.32 -1.61 20.58
C ALA A 108 15.68 -2.52 19.51
N LEU A 109 16.43 -2.81 18.45
CA LEU A 109 15.98 -3.66 17.36
C LEU A 109 17.06 -4.71 17.06
N PRO A 110 16.75 -6.02 17.22
CA PRO A 110 17.63 -7.05 16.71
C PRO A 110 17.57 -7.07 15.18
N ILE A 111 18.72 -6.99 14.52
CA ILE A 111 18.89 -7.20 13.09
C ILE A 111 19.34 -8.65 12.92
N GLU A 112 18.54 -9.45 12.20
CA GLU A 112 18.81 -10.85 11.97
C GLU A 112 18.82 -11.13 10.48
N VAL A 113 19.91 -11.73 9.99
CA VAL A 113 20.07 -12.06 8.58
C VAL A 113 20.44 -13.52 8.41
N ALA A 114 20.04 -14.09 7.29
CA ALA A 114 20.35 -15.47 6.93
C ALA A 114 20.91 -15.58 5.52
N SER A 115 21.67 -16.66 5.31
CA SER A 115 22.22 -17.09 4.03
C SER A 115 21.92 -18.57 3.79
N SER A 116 21.62 -18.95 2.57
CA SER A 116 21.37 -20.35 2.17
C SER A 116 22.62 -21.22 2.32
N ASP A 117 23.81 -20.63 2.16
CA ASP A 117 25.10 -21.31 2.28
C ASP A 117 26.03 -20.53 3.22
N SER A 118 27.12 -21.19 3.65
CA SER A 118 28.14 -20.53 4.45
C SER A 118 28.84 -19.46 3.63
N ALA A 119 28.84 -18.25 4.14
CA ALA A 119 29.39 -17.07 3.48
C ALA A 119 30.05 -16.11 4.47
N SER A 120 30.91 -15.23 4.01
CA SER A 120 31.31 -14.03 4.74
C SER A 120 30.13 -13.05 4.68
N LEU A 121 29.51 -12.75 5.81
CA LEU A 121 28.37 -11.86 5.95
C LEU A 121 28.84 -10.51 6.50
N THR A 122 28.62 -9.44 5.76
CA THR A 122 28.96 -8.07 6.18
C THR A 122 27.69 -7.24 6.22
N LEU A 123 27.39 -6.67 7.39
CA LEU A 123 26.26 -5.78 7.60
C LEU A 123 26.74 -4.33 7.66
N LEU A 124 26.15 -3.48 6.83
CA LEU A 124 26.45 -2.06 6.76
C LEU A 124 25.22 -1.23 7.16
N LEU A 125 25.43 -0.18 7.91
CA LEU A 125 24.42 0.85 8.23
C LEU A 125 24.82 2.15 7.53
N ASN A 126 24.00 2.65 6.62
CA ASN A 126 24.28 3.82 5.79
C ASN A 126 25.69 3.77 5.14
N GLY A 127 26.08 2.57 4.66
CA GLY A 127 27.36 2.33 4.03
C GLY A 127 28.54 2.07 4.99
N THR A 128 28.35 2.24 6.30
CA THR A 128 29.39 1.95 7.30
C THR A 128 29.21 0.54 7.87
N GLN A 129 30.27 -0.28 7.87
CA GLN A 129 30.23 -1.62 8.46
C GLN A 129 29.95 -1.57 9.97
N VAL A 130 28.91 -2.30 10.40
CA VAL A 130 28.50 -2.39 11.83
C VAL A 130 28.66 -3.79 12.39
N ALA A 131 28.61 -4.82 11.53
CA ALA A 131 28.86 -6.20 11.95
C ALA A 131 29.45 -7.02 10.79
N GLN A 132 30.17 -8.09 11.14
CA GLN A 132 30.67 -9.07 10.19
C GLN A 132 30.79 -10.44 10.87
N GLY A 133 30.56 -11.51 10.10
CA GLY A 133 30.69 -12.88 10.56
C GLY A 133 30.81 -13.86 9.40
N ASN A 134 31.20 -15.10 9.71
CA ASN A 134 31.22 -16.21 8.73
C ASN A 134 30.21 -17.26 9.13
N GLY A 135 29.45 -17.75 8.18
CA GLY A 135 28.43 -18.78 8.43
C GLY A 135 27.14 -18.53 7.66
N LYS A 136 26.04 -19.10 8.15
CA LYS A 136 24.72 -19.01 7.52
C LYS A 136 23.79 -17.97 8.18
N SER A 137 24.24 -17.29 9.19
CA SER A 137 23.47 -16.25 9.89
C SER A 137 24.39 -15.23 10.56
N LEU A 138 23.91 -14.01 10.70
CA LEU A 138 24.54 -12.95 11.48
C LEU A 138 23.44 -12.20 12.23
N ALA A 139 23.70 -11.87 13.50
CA ALA A 139 22.83 -11.04 14.31
C ALA A 139 23.57 -9.80 14.81
N TYR A 140 22.85 -8.68 14.87
CA TYR A 140 23.37 -7.41 15.37
C TYR A 140 22.28 -6.66 16.15
N ASN A 141 22.56 -6.20 17.33
CA ASN A 141 21.62 -5.39 18.11
C ASN A 141 21.79 -3.90 17.77
N TYR A 142 20.81 -3.35 17.08
CA TYR A 142 20.76 -1.93 16.76
C TYR A 142 20.01 -1.17 17.85
N THR A 143 20.52 -0.01 18.22
CA THR A 143 19.79 0.99 19.03
C THR A 143 19.49 2.18 18.14
N ALA A 144 18.21 2.54 18.01
CA ALA A 144 17.76 3.62 17.16
C ALA A 144 18.37 4.96 17.56
N GLY A 145 19.10 5.55 16.64
CA GLY A 145 19.82 6.81 16.81
C GLY A 145 18.91 8.04 16.73
N ALA A 146 19.42 9.13 16.16
CA ALA A 146 18.66 10.36 15.93
C ALA A 146 17.50 10.10 14.91
N PRO A 147 16.42 10.92 14.95
CA PRO A 147 15.37 10.85 13.93
C PRO A 147 15.92 10.98 12.51
N GLY A 148 15.46 10.12 11.61
CA GLY A 148 15.92 10.08 10.22
C GLY A 148 15.69 8.72 9.57
N ASN A 149 16.09 8.61 8.31
CA ASN A 149 16.00 7.38 7.53
C ASN A 149 17.34 6.66 7.52
N TYR A 150 17.31 5.36 7.72
CA TYR A 150 18.48 4.49 7.82
C TYR A 150 18.33 3.31 6.86
N THR A 151 19.43 2.86 6.27
CA THR A 151 19.46 1.68 5.42
C THR A 151 20.46 0.68 5.96
N PHE A 152 20.00 -0.52 6.30
CA PHE A 152 20.87 -1.66 6.50
C PHE A 152 21.05 -2.37 5.17
N ARG A 153 22.32 -2.64 4.81
CA ARG A 153 22.68 -3.44 3.64
C ARG A 153 23.48 -4.65 4.11
N LEU A 154 23.04 -5.83 3.66
CA LEU A 154 23.74 -7.09 3.85
C LEU A 154 24.51 -7.40 2.57
N VAL A 155 25.78 -7.73 2.70
CA VAL A 155 26.62 -8.31 1.64
C VAL A 155 27.07 -9.67 2.09
N ALA A 156 26.83 -10.69 1.28
CA ALA A 156 27.28 -12.05 1.52
C ALA A 156 28.17 -12.53 0.35
N ASP A 157 29.33 -13.10 0.70
CA ASP A 157 30.31 -13.65 -0.24
C ASP A 157 30.67 -15.09 0.19
N ASN A 158 30.39 -16.08 -0.66
CA ASN A 158 30.76 -17.48 -0.42
C ASN A 158 32.02 -17.93 -1.20
N GLY A 159 32.75 -16.97 -1.79
CA GLY A 159 33.93 -17.20 -2.60
C GLY A 159 33.66 -17.56 -4.07
N THR A 160 32.39 -17.85 -4.42
CA THR A 160 31.95 -18.11 -5.80
C THR A 160 30.93 -17.12 -6.30
N SER A 161 30.15 -16.53 -5.41
CA SER A 161 29.17 -15.48 -5.71
C SER A 161 29.03 -14.49 -4.58
N VAL A 162 28.68 -13.25 -4.94
CA VAL A 162 28.35 -12.18 -4.00
C VAL A 162 26.87 -11.82 -4.20
N LYS A 163 26.15 -11.70 -3.11
CA LYS A 163 24.75 -11.24 -3.06
C LYS A 163 24.60 -10.08 -2.11
N GLU A 164 23.67 -9.18 -2.43
CA GLU A 164 23.32 -8.04 -1.61
C GLU A 164 21.81 -7.97 -1.39
N ASP A 165 21.42 -7.52 -0.20
CA ASP A 165 20.04 -7.24 0.16
C ASP A 165 20.02 -6.02 1.08
N SER A 166 18.88 -5.32 1.20
CA SER A 166 18.77 -4.14 2.04
C SER A 166 17.37 -3.96 2.62
N VAL A 167 17.32 -3.41 3.84
CA VAL A 167 16.09 -2.96 4.49
C VAL A 167 16.25 -1.51 4.94
N ARG A 168 15.16 -0.76 4.85
CA ARG A 168 15.08 0.64 5.26
C ARG A 168 14.36 0.74 6.58
N LEU A 169 14.83 1.61 7.43
CA LEU A 169 14.23 1.95 8.72
C LEU A 169 14.00 3.45 8.79
N THR A 170 12.96 3.83 9.50
CA THR A 170 12.74 5.22 9.90
C THR A 170 12.77 5.32 11.41
N VAL A 171 13.64 6.17 11.95
CA VAL A 171 13.59 6.56 13.36
C VAL A 171 12.77 7.85 13.43
N ARG A 172 11.59 7.78 14.04
CA ARG A 172 10.74 8.95 14.22
C ARG A 172 11.17 9.84 15.37
N GLY A 173 10.92 11.13 15.22
CA GLY A 173 11.04 12.09 16.30
C GLY A 173 9.91 11.99 17.35
N PRO A 174 9.94 12.84 18.38
CA PRO A 174 8.80 13.06 19.25
C PRO A 174 7.65 13.67 18.44
N ILE A 175 6.42 13.39 18.89
CA ILE A 175 5.24 13.99 18.29
C ILE A 175 5.23 15.49 18.63
N ASN A 176 5.03 16.31 17.60
CA ASN A 176 4.77 17.72 17.78
C ASN A 176 3.27 17.93 17.99
N VAL A 177 2.88 18.40 19.19
CA VAL A 177 1.48 18.70 19.52
C VAL A 177 1.20 20.16 19.22
N GLN A 178 0.47 20.41 18.14
CA GLN A 178 0.14 21.73 17.65
C GLN A 178 -1.16 21.69 16.86
N ASN A 179 -2.07 22.65 17.12
CA ASN A 179 -3.26 22.77 16.29
C ASN A 179 -2.91 23.24 14.88
N PRO A 180 -3.68 22.78 13.87
CA PRO A 180 -3.52 23.28 12.50
C PRO A 180 -3.82 24.79 12.42
N PRO A 181 -3.41 25.46 11.34
CA PRO A 181 -3.83 26.83 11.05
C PRO A 181 -5.36 26.97 11.07
N VAL A 182 -5.84 28.16 11.40
CA VAL A 182 -7.29 28.42 11.46
C VAL A 182 -7.91 28.21 10.08
N GLY A 183 -9.04 27.50 10.03
CA GLY A 183 -9.79 27.23 8.80
C GLY A 183 -9.38 25.93 8.09
N ILE A 184 -8.48 25.15 8.67
CA ILE A 184 -8.15 23.81 8.16
C ILE A 184 -9.27 22.85 8.57
N GLU A 185 -9.80 22.13 7.58
CA GLU A 185 -10.79 21.07 7.71
C GLU A 185 -10.14 19.70 7.44
N GLU A 186 -10.84 18.60 7.71
CA GLU A 186 -10.40 17.25 7.37
C GLU A 186 -10.21 17.08 5.86
N GLY A 187 -9.17 16.34 5.46
CA GLY A 187 -8.82 16.14 4.04
C GLY A 187 -7.78 17.12 3.53
N ILE A 188 -7.90 17.50 2.25
CA ILE A 188 -6.95 18.35 1.54
C ILE A 188 -7.38 19.83 1.66
N ASN A 189 -6.49 20.67 2.15
CA ASN A 189 -6.69 22.13 2.21
C ASN A 189 -5.64 22.82 1.34
N TYR A 190 -6.03 23.33 0.19
CA TYR A 190 -5.15 24.05 -0.72
C TYR A 190 -4.90 25.48 -0.21
N LEU A 191 -3.65 25.81 0.14
CA LEU A 191 -3.28 27.13 0.65
C LEU A 191 -2.80 28.08 -0.46
N SER A 192 -2.15 27.52 -1.48
CA SER A 192 -1.65 28.25 -2.64
C SER A 192 -1.43 27.28 -3.81
N ASP A 193 -0.97 27.81 -4.96
CA ASP A 193 -0.62 26.99 -6.12
C ASP A 193 0.55 26.01 -5.86
N THR A 194 1.27 26.18 -4.75
CA THR A 194 2.47 25.37 -4.42
C THR A 194 2.44 24.75 -3.04
N SER A 195 1.31 24.85 -2.31
CA SER A 195 1.23 24.33 -0.95
C SER A 195 -0.19 23.87 -0.58
N ALA A 196 -0.24 22.82 0.23
CA ALA A 196 -1.49 22.29 0.78
C ALA A 196 -1.27 21.81 2.22
N VAL A 197 -2.34 21.74 3.01
CA VAL A 197 -2.35 21.03 4.30
C VAL A 197 -3.19 19.77 4.13
N LEU A 198 -2.60 18.64 4.53
CA LEU A 198 -3.32 17.38 4.70
C LEU A 198 -3.73 17.24 6.15
N ALA A 199 -5.00 16.88 6.41
CA ALA A 199 -5.54 16.73 7.74
C ALA A 199 -6.40 15.46 7.87
N LEU A 200 -6.02 14.57 8.79
CA LEU A 200 -6.68 13.28 9.02
C LEU A 200 -7.27 13.23 10.42
N TYR A 201 -8.58 13.00 10.53
CA TYR A 201 -9.21 12.65 11.80
C TYR A 201 -8.88 11.18 12.15
N ALA A 202 -8.02 10.99 13.14
CA ALA A 202 -7.59 9.66 13.58
C ALA A 202 -7.33 9.66 15.11
N PRO A 203 -8.40 9.61 15.93
CA PRO A 203 -8.27 9.60 17.37
C PRO A 203 -7.64 8.30 17.88
N ASN A 204 -6.95 8.38 19.01
CA ASN A 204 -6.29 7.25 19.67
C ASN A 204 -5.17 6.59 18.82
N LYS A 205 -4.58 7.33 17.88
CA LYS A 205 -3.41 6.88 17.15
C LYS A 205 -2.13 7.43 17.78
N SER A 206 -1.04 6.68 17.63
CA SER A 206 0.24 7.04 18.23
C SER A 206 1.04 7.98 17.35
N PHE A 207 0.97 7.82 16.03
CA PHE A 207 1.62 8.71 15.06
C PHE A 207 1.09 8.48 13.64
N VAL A 208 1.26 9.48 12.77
CA VAL A 208 0.88 9.40 11.36
C VAL A 208 1.97 10.04 10.50
N TYR A 209 2.24 9.43 9.35
CA TYR A 209 3.01 10.02 8.25
C TYR A 209 2.12 10.22 7.03
N ALA A 210 2.32 11.29 6.29
CA ALA A 210 1.89 11.38 4.90
C ALA A 210 3.01 10.81 4.02
N ILE A 211 2.70 9.83 3.19
CA ILE A 211 3.63 9.22 2.24
C ILE A 211 3.06 9.34 0.83
N GLY A 212 3.90 9.50 -0.17
CA GLY A 212 3.45 9.65 -1.54
C GLY A 212 4.57 10.07 -2.50
N ASP A 213 4.21 10.59 -3.66
CA ASP A 213 5.17 11.02 -4.68
C ASP A 213 6.14 12.09 -4.14
N PHE A 214 5.66 12.99 -3.30
CA PHE A 214 6.48 14.02 -2.66
C PHE A 214 7.51 13.46 -1.66
N SER A 215 7.31 12.26 -1.13
CA SER A 215 8.16 11.61 -0.13
C SER A 215 8.94 10.41 -0.68
N GLU A 216 8.81 10.10 -1.99
CA GLU A 216 9.29 8.85 -2.60
C GLU A 216 8.67 7.60 -1.91
N TRP A 217 7.44 7.74 -1.42
CA TRP A 217 6.68 6.71 -0.70
C TRP A 217 7.36 6.20 0.58
N LEU A 218 8.19 7.06 1.20
CA LEU A 218 8.88 6.77 2.45
C LEU A 218 8.39 7.69 3.58
N PRO A 219 8.35 7.22 4.83
CA PRO A 219 8.06 8.04 5.99
C PRO A 219 9.27 8.95 6.28
N LYS A 220 9.29 10.15 5.71
CA LYS A 220 10.33 11.15 5.92
C LYS A 220 9.93 12.12 7.03
N ALA A 221 10.90 12.67 7.76
CA ALA A 221 10.66 13.58 8.88
C ALA A 221 9.84 14.82 8.49
N GLU A 222 9.98 15.30 7.26
CA GLU A 222 9.25 16.46 6.72
C GLU A 222 7.73 16.22 6.62
N TYR A 223 7.32 14.97 6.51
CA TYR A 223 5.93 14.54 6.34
C TYR A 223 5.41 13.78 7.57
N PHE A 224 6.14 13.87 8.71
CA PHE A 224 5.67 13.42 10.00
C PHE A 224 4.60 14.38 10.51
N MET A 225 3.38 13.89 10.72
CA MET A 225 2.24 14.75 11.00
C MET A 225 2.23 15.27 12.44
N ASN A 226 1.83 16.52 12.60
CA ASN A 226 1.56 17.10 13.90
C ASN A 226 0.23 16.58 14.44
N GLN A 227 0.11 16.44 15.77
CA GLN A 227 -1.14 16.11 16.43
C GLN A 227 -1.80 17.38 16.99
N SER A 228 -3.11 17.53 16.80
CA SER A 228 -3.88 18.59 17.45
C SER A 228 -3.86 18.46 18.96
N THR A 229 -4.12 19.55 19.68
CA THR A 229 -4.07 19.56 21.15
C THR A 229 -5.15 18.71 21.81
N ASP A 230 -6.24 18.40 21.12
CA ASP A 230 -7.30 17.48 21.55
C ASP A 230 -6.99 16.01 21.23
N GLY A 231 -5.88 15.75 20.50
CA GLY A 231 -5.42 14.41 20.17
C GLY A 231 -6.16 13.71 19.03
N ASN A 232 -7.08 14.39 18.36
CA ASN A 232 -7.98 13.76 17.39
C ASN A 232 -7.56 13.95 15.94
N LEU A 233 -6.98 15.09 15.62
CA LEU A 233 -6.59 15.45 14.26
C LEU A 233 -5.07 15.36 14.06
N TRP A 234 -4.66 14.80 12.95
CA TRP A 234 -3.27 14.76 12.49
C TRP A 234 -3.14 15.62 11.25
N TRP A 235 -2.11 16.46 11.17
CA TRP A 235 -1.97 17.37 10.04
C TRP A 235 -0.51 17.63 9.67
N VAL A 236 -0.27 17.90 8.38
CA VAL A 236 1.03 18.29 7.85
C VAL A 236 0.86 19.27 6.70
N GLN A 237 1.72 20.26 6.61
CA GLN A 237 1.77 21.18 5.47
C GLN A 237 2.79 20.68 4.46
N LEU A 238 2.33 20.52 3.22
CA LEU A 238 3.17 20.26 2.06
C LEU A 238 3.52 21.59 1.41
N ASN A 239 4.81 21.78 1.08
CA ASN A 239 5.31 22.97 0.41
C ASN A 239 6.13 22.57 -0.81
N GLY A 240 6.26 23.50 -1.78
CA GLY A 240 7.07 23.26 -2.98
C GLY A 240 6.44 22.32 -3.99
N LEU A 241 5.11 22.16 -3.94
CA LEU A 241 4.37 21.41 -4.96
C LEU A 241 4.42 22.15 -6.30
N SER A 242 4.46 21.41 -7.39
CA SER A 242 4.39 21.98 -8.75
C SER A 242 2.93 22.28 -9.10
N PRO A 243 2.59 23.51 -9.50
CA PRO A 243 1.22 23.87 -9.90
C PRO A 243 0.70 22.99 -11.02
N GLY A 244 -0.50 22.43 -10.84
CA GLY A 244 -1.16 21.58 -11.83
C GLY A 244 -0.65 20.14 -11.90
N GLU A 245 0.36 19.77 -11.12
CA GLU A 245 0.85 18.39 -11.02
C GLU A 245 0.00 17.57 -10.05
N GLU A 246 -0.31 16.33 -10.41
CA GLU A 246 -0.99 15.39 -9.54
C GLU A 246 0.02 14.63 -8.69
N TYR A 247 -0.19 14.65 -7.37
CA TYR A 247 0.59 13.90 -6.38
C TYR A 247 -0.27 12.80 -5.76
N ALA A 248 0.13 11.55 -5.96
CA ALA A 248 -0.46 10.40 -5.31
C ALA A 248 0.05 10.27 -3.87
N TYR A 249 -0.83 9.97 -2.90
CA TYR A 249 -0.43 9.86 -1.51
C TYR A 249 -1.35 8.95 -0.69
N GLN A 250 -0.85 8.54 0.47
CA GLN A 250 -1.57 7.80 1.51
C GLN A 250 -1.13 8.28 2.88
N TYR A 251 -1.90 7.92 3.91
CA TYR A 251 -1.49 8.06 5.30
C TYR A 251 -0.97 6.72 5.82
N GLN A 252 0.21 6.73 6.44
CA GLN A 252 0.75 5.60 7.19
C GLN A 252 0.53 5.83 8.68
N VAL A 253 -0.40 5.06 9.28
CA VAL A 253 -0.86 5.20 10.66
C VAL A 253 -0.21 4.12 11.53
N ASP A 254 0.39 4.52 12.64
CA ASP A 254 1.07 3.64 13.62
C ASP A 254 2.12 2.67 13.00
N GLY A 255 2.58 2.98 11.77
CA GLY A 255 3.55 2.16 11.03
C GLY A 255 3.02 0.83 10.49
N VAL A 256 1.75 0.53 10.67
CA VAL A 256 1.14 -0.78 10.30
C VAL A 256 -0.06 -0.65 9.36
N LEU A 257 -0.73 0.47 9.35
CA LEU A 257 -1.92 0.71 8.53
C LEU A 257 -1.62 1.79 7.50
N THR A 258 -1.84 1.48 6.22
CA THR A 258 -1.75 2.46 5.13
C THR A 258 -3.14 2.64 4.53
N ILE A 259 -3.61 3.89 4.46
CA ILE A 259 -4.95 4.24 3.99
C ILE A 259 -4.92 5.44 3.05
N GLY A 260 -5.86 5.50 2.10
CA GLY A 260 -6.18 6.73 1.38
C GLY A 260 -6.83 7.77 2.30
N ASP A 261 -6.86 9.00 1.85
CA ASP A 261 -7.57 10.09 2.52
C ASP A 261 -9.09 9.97 2.25
N PRO A 262 -9.93 9.87 3.29
CA PRO A 262 -11.37 9.75 3.10
C PRO A 262 -12.03 10.97 2.45
N TYR A 263 -11.35 12.11 2.45
CA TYR A 263 -11.86 13.40 1.94
C TYR A 263 -11.10 13.90 0.71
N CYS A 264 -10.38 13.01 0.01
CA CYS A 264 -9.67 13.42 -1.21
C CYS A 264 -10.64 13.62 -2.38
N ASP A 265 -10.26 14.50 -3.31
CA ASP A 265 -11.06 14.83 -4.51
C ASP A 265 -10.97 13.73 -5.59
N LYS A 266 -9.90 12.93 -5.58
CA LYS A 266 -9.60 11.90 -6.56
C LYS A 266 -8.87 10.73 -5.91
N VAL A 267 -9.21 9.51 -6.35
CA VAL A 267 -8.53 8.28 -5.94
C VAL A 267 -7.93 7.57 -7.14
N LEU A 268 -6.93 6.74 -6.88
CA LEU A 268 -6.45 5.68 -7.77
C LEU A 268 -6.79 4.34 -7.14
N ASP A 269 -7.41 3.47 -7.92
CA ASP A 269 -7.91 2.17 -7.49
C ASP A 269 -7.19 1.04 -8.26
N PRO A 270 -6.35 0.24 -7.60
CA PRO A 270 -5.57 -0.80 -8.27
C PRO A 270 -6.43 -1.91 -8.90
N TRP A 271 -7.70 -2.02 -8.48
CA TRP A 271 -8.58 -3.08 -8.96
C TRP A 271 -9.47 -2.63 -10.12
N ASN A 272 -9.78 -1.32 -10.22
CA ASN A 272 -10.77 -0.82 -11.15
C ASN A 272 -10.23 0.16 -12.19
N ASP A 273 -9.15 0.88 -11.94
CA ASP A 273 -8.62 1.91 -12.87
C ASP A 273 -8.29 1.33 -14.25
N SER A 274 -7.84 0.07 -14.32
CA SER A 274 -7.53 -0.60 -15.59
C SER A 274 -8.74 -0.78 -16.53
N PHE A 275 -9.96 -0.62 -16.02
CA PHE A 275 -11.20 -0.68 -16.80
C PHE A 275 -11.67 0.70 -17.27
N ILE A 276 -11.03 1.78 -16.84
CA ILE A 276 -11.33 3.15 -17.28
C ILE A 276 -10.57 3.41 -18.56
N SER A 277 -11.29 3.65 -19.66
CA SER A 277 -10.66 3.97 -20.94
C SER A 277 -10.25 5.43 -21.02
N ASP A 278 -9.26 5.74 -21.85
CA ASP A 278 -8.82 7.11 -22.13
C ASP A 278 -9.93 8.00 -22.73
N ASP A 279 -10.94 7.41 -23.36
CA ASP A 279 -12.12 8.13 -23.87
C ASP A 279 -13.00 8.66 -22.72
N VAL A 280 -13.03 7.94 -21.57
CA VAL A 280 -13.81 8.33 -20.39
C VAL A 280 -12.99 9.27 -19.48
N TYR A 281 -11.75 8.90 -19.20
CA TYR A 281 -10.84 9.71 -18.38
C TYR A 281 -9.45 9.74 -19.02
N PRO A 282 -9.16 10.73 -19.88
CA PRO A 282 -7.86 10.83 -20.55
C PRO A 282 -6.73 11.11 -19.57
N ASN A 283 -5.61 10.45 -19.76
CA ASN A 283 -4.40 10.63 -18.96
C ASN A 283 -4.60 10.33 -17.45
N LEU A 284 -5.39 9.32 -17.10
CA LEU A 284 -5.48 8.87 -15.70
C LEU A 284 -4.07 8.59 -15.17
N LYS A 285 -3.74 9.17 -14.01
CA LYS A 285 -2.44 8.95 -13.37
C LYS A 285 -2.24 7.46 -13.12
N ALA A 286 -1.09 6.92 -13.52
CA ALA A 286 -0.76 5.52 -13.29
C ALA A 286 -0.72 5.20 -11.78
N TYR A 287 -1.26 4.06 -11.38
CA TYR A 287 -1.21 3.60 -10.01
C TYR A 287 0.25 3.39 -9.57
N PRO A 288 0.69 3.96 -8.42
CA PRO A 288 2.06 3.86 -7.95
C PRO A 288 2.42 2.43 -7.53
N THR A 289 3.54 1.90 -8.00
CA THR A 289 3.98 0.52 -7.68
C THR A 289 4.37 0.31 -6.22
N GLN A 290 4.62 1.39 -5.48
CA GLN A 290 4.99 1.39 -4.06
C GLN A 290 3.76 1.41 -3.14
N ALA A 291 2.59 1.74 -3.68
CA ALA A 291 1.35 1.88 -2.94
C ALA A 291 0.60 0.55 -2.78
N ASN A 292 -0.31 0.52 -1.83
CA ASN A 292 -1.21 -0.60 -1.60
C ASN A 292 -2.62 -0.10 -1.28
N GLY A 293 -3.64 -0.70 -1.90
CA GLY A 293 -5.04 -0.30 -1.70
C GLY A 293 -5.37 1.03 -2.36
N ILE A 294 -6.39 1.72 -1.87
CA ILE A 294 -6.82 3.01 -2.42
C ILE A 294 -5.77 4.09 -2.16
N VAL A 295 -5.42 4.83 -3.18
CA VAL A 295 -4.48 5.94 -3.15
C VAL A 295 -5.21 7.23 -3.43
N SER A 296 -4.94 8.26 -2.64
CA SER A 296 -5.50 9.59 -2.83
C SER A 296 -4.64 10.43 -3.75
N VAL A 297 -5.24 11.36 -4.46
CA VAL A 297 -4.54 12.30 -5.33
C VAL A 297 -4.87 13.73 -4.93
N LEU A 298 -3.83 14.55 -4.78
CA LEU A 298 -3.96 16.01 -4.63
C LEU A 298 -3.37 16.71 -5.85
N GLN A 299 -3.93 17.86 -6.20
CA GLN A 299 -3.45 18.71 -7.30
C GLN A 299 -3.68 20.17 -6.95
N THR A 300 -2.62 20.95 -6.81
CA THR A 300 -2.72 22.41 -6.61
C THR A 300 -2.98 23.14 -7.93
N ALA A 301 -3.37 24.40 -7.86
CA ALA A 301 -3.61 25.26 -9.03
C ALA A 301 -4.62 24.70 -10.05
N GLN A 302 -5.60 23.93 -9.58
CA GLN A 302 -6.70 23.49 -10.43
C GLN A 302 -7.51 24.69 -10.92
N MET A 303 -7.83 24.69 -12.21
CA MET A 303 -8.71 25.72 -12.77
C MET A 303 -10.13 25.54 -12.21
N PRO A 304 -10.70 26.57 -11.57
CA PRO A 304 -12.07 26.48 -11.07
C PRO A 304 -13.04 26.21 -12.22
N TYR A 305 -14.00 25.32 -11.96
CA TYR A 305 -15.06 25.07 -12.94
C TYR A 305 -15.94 26.31 -13.10
N THR A 306 -16.13 26.75 -14.33
CA THR A 306 -17.02 27.87 -14.63
C THR A 306 -18.44 27.39 -14.83
N TRP A 307 -19.29 27.61 -13.84
CA TRP A 307 -20.71 27.25 -13.91
C TRP A 307 -21.42 28.08 -14.98
N GLN A 308 -22.13 27.40 -15.87
CA GLN A 308 -22.92 28.04 -16.93
C GLN A 308 -24.31 28.42 -16.46
N SER A 309 -24.82 27.85 -15.37
CA SER A 309 -26.13 28.09 -14.80
C SER A 309 -26.01 28.80 -13.45
N ASN A 310 -25.84 30.13 -13.47
CA ASN A 310 -25.66 30.94 -12.25
C ASN A 310 -26.98 31.41 -11.63
N ASN A 311 -28.11 31.29 -12.32
CA ASN A 311 -29.42 31.84 -11.91
C ASN A 311 -30.46 30.72 -11.66
N TYR A 312 -30.04 29.54 -11.31
CA TYR A 312 -30.98 28.43 -11.04
C TYR A 312 -31.67 28.64 -9.69
N THR A 313 -33.00 28.61 -9.70
CA THR A 313 -33.80 28.60 -8.47
C THR A 313 -34.17 27.15 -8.15
N ARG A 314 -33.71 26.67 -7.00
CA ARG A 314 -34.04 25.32 -6.54
C ARG A 314 -35.56 25.21 -6.29
N PRO A 315 -36.24 24.15 -6.78
CA PRO A 315 -37.63 23.86 -6.41
C PRO A 315 -37.79 23.67 -4.91
N ASP A 316 -39.02 23.87 -4.39
CA ASP A 316 -39.33 23.46 -3.02
C ASP A 316 -39.13 21.97 -2.84
N GLN A 317 -38.68 21.56 -1.65
CA GLN A 317 -38.42 20.16 -1.36
C GLN A 317 -39.66 19.26 -1.58
N SER A 318 -40.86 19.79 -1.34
CA SER A 318 -42.14 19.10 -1.56
C SER A 318 -42.51 18.93 -3.05
N GLU A 319 -41.82 19.64 -3.95
CA GLU A 319 -42.07 19.61 -5.39
C GLU A 319 -40.98 18.85 -6.15
N LEU A 320 -40.07 18.15 -5.45
CA LEU A 320 -39.02 17.37 -6.08
C LEU A 320 -39.57 16.06 -6.65
N TYR A 321 -39.27 15.84 -7.95
CA TYR A 321 -39.39 14.56 -8.65
C TYR A 321 -38.00 14.05 -8.94
N ILE A 322 -37.57 13.09 -8.10
CA ILE A 322 -36.16 12.63 -8.06
C ILE A 322 -36.02 11.39 -8.95
N TYR A 323 -35.00 11.35 -9.78
CA TYR A 323 -34.57 10.18 -10.53
C TYR A 323 -33.22 9.72 -9.97
N GLU A 324 -33.19 8.56 -9.34
CA GLU A 324 -31.96 7.93 -8.89
C GLU A 324 -31.29 7.27 -10.09
N LEU A 325 -29.99 7.55 -10.30
CA LEU A 325 -29.26 7.24 -11.51
C LEU A 325 -27.86 6.69 -11.21
N LEU A 326 -27.57 5.50 -11.73
CA LEU A 326 -26.21 4.98 -11.83
C LEU A 326 -25.69 5.19 -13.26
N ILE A 327 -24.66 6.01 -13.42
CA ILE A 327 -24.11 6.40 -14.74
C ILE A 327 -23.75 5.16 -15.56
N ARG A 328 -23.07 4.19 -14.94
CA ARG A 328 -22.66 2.94 -15.58
C ARG A 328 -23.82 2.18 -16.25
N ASP A 329 -24.99 2.20 -15.62
CA ASP A 329 -26.14 1.40 -16.06
C ASP A 329 -27.12 2.22 -16.92
N PHE A 330 -27.06 3.56 -16.85
CA PHE A 330 -27.97 4.45 -17.55
C PHE A 330 -27.56 4.71 -18.99
N VAL A 331 -26.26 4.90 -19.26
CA VAL A 331 -25.73 5.21 -20.59
C VAL A 331 -24.61 4.24 -20.99
N ALA A 332 -24.62 3.83 -22.26
CA ALA A 332 -23.64 2.86 -22.76
C ALA A 332 -22.18 3.39 -22.79
N ALA A 333 -21.99 4.72 -22.81
CA ALA A 333 -20.69 5.34 -22.78
C ALA A 333 -20.10 5.45 -21.36
N HIS A 334 -20.90 5.21 -20.31
CA HIS A 334 -20.50 5.25 -18.91
C HIS A 334 -19.85 6.59 -18.46
N ASP A 335 -20.22 7.72 -19.09
CA ASP A 335 -19.66 9.02 -18.83
C ASP A 335 -20.74 10.08 -18.53
N TYR A 336 -20.31 11.15 -17.84
CA TYR A 336 -21.18 12.29 -17.48
C TYR A 336 -21.69 13.07 -18.69
N LYS A 337 -20.87 13.15 -19.75
CA LYS A 337 -21.26 13.93 -20.94
C LYS A 337 -22.47 13.32 -21.60
N THR A 338 -22.52 11.99 -21.76
CA THR A 338 -23.66 11.29 -22.33
C THR A 338 -24.89 11.39 -21.44
N VAL A 339 -24.73 11.44 -20.10
CA VAL A 339 -25.83 11.76 -19.19
C VAL A 339 -26.34 13.17 -19.42
N ILE A 340 -25.45 14.17 -19.55
CA ILE A 340 -25.83 15.55 -19.85
C ILE A 340 -26.59 15.62 -21.17
N ASP A 341 -26.12 14.94 -22.20
CA ASP A 341 -26.80 14.87 -23.52
C ASP A 341 -28.17 14.20 -23.45
N SER A 342 -28.48 13.47 -22.35
CA SER A 342 -29.75 12.78 -22.11
C SER A 342 -30.70 13.54 -21.16
N LEU A 343 -30.33 14.73 -20.68
CA LEU A 343 -31.13 15.47 -19.69
C LEU A 343 -32.49 15.89 -20.23
N ASP A 344 -32.62 16.17 -21.52
CA ASP A 344 -33.91 16.51 -22.15
C ASP A 344 -34.94 15.39 -21.99
N TYR A 345 -34.49 14.12 -22.10
CA TYR A 345 -35.37 12.98 -21.85
C TYR A 345 -35.90 12.94 -20.40
N LEU A 346 -35.04 13.19 -19.42
CA LEU A 346 -35.46 13.24 -18.02
C LEU A 346 -36.38 14.41 -17.74
N GLN A 347 -36.15 15.55 -18.38
CA GLN A 347 -36.99 16.72 -18.26
C GLN A 347 -38.40 16.45 -18.87
N GLU A 348 -38.48 15.79 -20.02
CA GLU A 348 -39.74 15.38 -20.64
C GLU A 348 -40.55 14.40 -19.77
N LEU A 349 -39.87 13.57 -18.95
CA LEU A 349 -40.51 12.73 -17.93
C LEU A 349 -41.01 13.54 -16.72
N GLY A 350 -40.75 14.82 -16.64
CA GLY A 350 -41.10 15.67 -15.51
C GLY A 350 -40.15 15.59 -14.32
N ILE A 351 -38.96 15.03 -14.51
CA ILE A 351 -37.90 14.95 -13.48
C ILE A 351 -37.27 16.33 -13.31
N ASN A 352 -37.13 16.77 -12.07
CA ASN A 352 -36.51 18.05 -11.73
C ASN A 352 -35.36 17.93 -10.74
N ALA A 353 -35.01 16.70 -10.33
CA ALA A 353 -33.85 16.39 -9.52
C ALA A 353 -33.26 15.03 -9.92
N ILE A 354 -31.94 14.91 -9.94
CA ILE A 354 -31.21 13.67 -10.17
C ILE A 354 -30.41 13.37 -8.90
N GLU A 355 -30.54 12.16 -8.41
CA GLU A 355 -29.70 11.60 -7.35
C GLU A 355 -28.72 10.64 -8.01
N LEU A 356 -27.45 11.03 -8.06
CA LEU A 356 -26.40 10.16 -8.59
C LEU A 356 -26.05 9.10 -7.55
N MET A 357 -26.13 7.83 -7.93
CA MET A 357 -25.59 6.74 -7.14
C MET A 357 -24.06 6.90 -7.01
N PRO A 358 -23.44 6.32 -5.97
CA PRO A 358 -22.02 6.53 -5.71
C PRO A 358 -21.19 6.35 -6.97
N ILE A 359 -20.41 7.38 -7.25
CA ILE A 359 -19.42 7.43 -8.30
C ILE A 359 -18.07 7.18 -7.64
N MET A 360 -17.52 6.00 -7.88
CA MET A 360 -16.18 5.64 -7.40
C MET A 360 -15.29 5.49 -8.61
#